data_c533d3eca204ce899562932db1752967
#
_entry.id   c533d3eca204ce899562932db1752967
#
_cell.length_a   1.000
_cell.length_b   1.000
_cell.length_c   1.000
_cell.angle_alpha   90.00
_cell.angle_beta   90.00
_cell.angle_gamma   90.00
#
_symmetry.space_group_name_H-M   'P 1'
#
loop_
_entity.id
_entity.type
_entity.pdbx_description
1 polymer ?
#
loop_
_entity_poly.entity_id
_entity_poly.type
_entity_poly.pdbx_seq_one_letter_code
_entity_poly.pdbx_strand_id
1 'polypeptide(L)'
;ALGWSSNGLAAIPGSSALIIKRAGILGELARFPEALVFVQEQMRRNNSPAIRRMYNNLLLEAARSEKQRDPYVLYGMAYEGGNKDKEALDYLLNTSVTRGYTDDALFYIREAKKQYGNTDKGILYKEYMLYRQMNEDDLAYSALKKLYDMYPDDYDITLAMYSLHMKKAERLMELGLYSEALPHVLFVSQRHIDNEVNGAAWEKALSCYINMKRYNEALATLDTITLHFPDYENGTLKRAFILDKMDKTEEALQLYLSAIEQSDEDMRIFYVIGYEELAIPYIKKCMEAGATQKAYDEAVKLVSLNPSSDLGLR
;
A
#
# COMPACT_ATOMS: atom_id res chain seq x y z
N ALA A 1 25.98 -37.75 37.10
CA ALA A 1 24.55 -37.81 36.70
C ALA A 1 24.35 -38.61 35.40
N LEU A 2 25.08 -38.33 34.30
CA LEU A 2 24.91 -39.01 33.02
C LEU A 2 25.26 -40.53 33.09
N GLY A 3 26.34 -40.91 33.80
CA GLY A 3 26.70 -42.30 34.01
C GLY A 3 25.66 -43.11 34.76
N TRP A 4 25.06 -42.53 35.79
CA TRP A 4 23.98 -43.17 36.56
C TRP A 4 22.74 -43.44 35.70
N SER A 5 22.32 -42.44 34.88
CA SER A 5 21.17 -42.60 33.98
C SER A 5 21.41 -43.61 32.86
N SER A 6 22.68 -43.73 32.39
CA SER A 6 23.07 -44.77 31.43
C SER A 6 22.98 -46.20 32.00
N ASN A 7 23.50 -46.39 33.22
CA ASN A 7 23.42 -47.68 33.90
C ASN A 7 21.94 -48.05 34.21
N GLY A 8 21.13 -47.09 34.62
CA GLY A 8 19.73 -47.32 34.84
C GLY A 8 18.98 -47.75 33.58
N LEU A 9 19.25 -47.09 32.43
CA LEU A 9 18.64 -47.46 31.14
C LEU A 9 19.15 -48.82 30.59
N ALA A 10 20.37 -49.21 30.93
CA ALA A 10 20.86 -50.56 30.63
C ALA A 10 20.09 -51.63 31.40
N ALA A 11 19.74 -51.34 32.65
CA ALA A 11 18.97 -52.22 33.51
C ALA A 11 17.47 -52.25 33.20
N ILE A 12 16.88 -51.10 32.85
CA ILE A 12 15.45 -50.93 32.55
C ILE A 12 15.30 -50.19 31.21
N PRO A 13 15.49 -50.90 30.08
CA PRO A 13 15.36 -50.32 28.76
C PRO A 13 13.90 -49.81 28.52
N GLY A 14 13.79 -48.58 28.06
CA GLY A 14 12.48 -47.99 27.75
C GLY A 14 11.75 -47.34 28.93
N SER A 15 12.39 -47.21 30.10
CA SER A 15 11.84 -46.45 31.22
C SER A 15 11.68 -44.96 30.87
N SER A 16 10.44 -44.48 30.75
CA SER A 16 10.15 -43.07 30.44
C SER A 16 10.80 -42.12 31.46
N ALA A 17 10.81 -42.48 32.74
CA ALA A 17 11.41 -41.67 33.81
C ALA A 17 12.91 -41.48 33.62
N LEU A 18 13.64 -42.55 33.28
CA LEU A 18 15.09 -42.50 33.06
C LEU A 18 15.44 -41.77 31.75
N ILE A 19 14.65 -41.98 30.69
CA ILE A 19 14.78 -41.24 29.42
C ILE A 19 14.65 -39.77 29.66
N ILE A 20 13.58 -39.33 30.31
CA ILE A 20 13.30 -37.90 30.61
C ILE A 20 14.42 -37.31 31.47
N LYS A 21 14.84 -38.04 32.52
CA LYS A 21 15.94 -37.58 33.41
C LYS A 21 17.26 -37.40 32.66
N ARG A 22 17.65 -38.34 31.79
CA ARG A 22 18.86 -38.23 30.99
C ARG A 22 18.78 -37.08 29.98
N ALA A 23 17.64 -36.96 29.32
CA ALA A 23 17.36 -35.87 28.38
C ALA A 23 17.46 -34.48 29.05
N GLY A 24 16.87 -34.35 30.25
CA GLY A 24 16.96 -33.13 31.06
C GLY A 24 18.38 -32.76 31.43
N ILE A 25 19.19 -33.74 31.89
CA ILE A 25 20.60 -33.52 32.23
C ILE A 25 21.40 -33.06 31.01
N LEU A 26 21.13 -33.62 29.82
CA LEU A 26 21.80 -33.20 28.58
C LEU A 26 21.37 -31.76 28.20
N GLY A 27 20.09 -31.39 28.39
CA GLY A 27 19.58 -30.02 28.21
C GLY A 27 20.26 -29.04 29.15
N GLU A 28 20.29 -29.33 30.46
CA GLU A 28 20.97 -28.51 31.49
C GLU A 28 22.45 -28.27 31.16
N LEU A 29 23.10 -29.23 30.49
CA LEU A 29 24.48 -29.09 29.99
C LEU A 29 24.60 -28.40 28.64
N ALA A 30 23.52 -27.90 28.09
CA ALA A 30 23.41 -27.29 26.75
C ALA A 30 23.91 -28.23 25.62
N ARG A 31 23.84 -29.59 25.83
CA ARG A 31 24.17 -30.60 24.83
C ARG A 31 22.93 -30.97 23.99
N PHE A 32 22.25 -29.97 23.46
CA PHE A 32 21.00 -30.15 22.76
C PHE A 32 21.03 -31.13 21.58
N PRO A 33 22.06 -31.12 20.67
CA PRO A 33 22.10 -32.10 19.60
C PRO A 33 22.09 -33.54 20.09
N GLU A 34 22.85 -33.83 21.14
CA GLU A 34 22.87 -35.17 21.74
C GLU A 34 21.56 -35.54 22.43
N ALA A 35 20.97 -34.56 23.15
CA ALA A 35 19.68 -34.74 23.81
C ALA A 35 18.58 -35.10 22.81
N LEU A 36 18.49 -34.33 21.71
CA LEU A 36 17.50 -34.52 20.66
C LEU A 36 17.64 -35.89 19.97
N VAL A 37 18.87 -36.24 19.54
CA VAL A 37 19.14 -37.54 18.92
C VAL A 37 18.78 -38.69 19.89
N PHE A 38 19.23 -38.58 21.15
CA PHE A 38 18.93 -39.58 22.16
C PHE A 38 17.42 -39.77 22.34
N VAL A 39 16.65 -38.69 22.54
CA VAL A 39 15.22 -38.82 22.77
C VAL A 39 14.51 -39.33 21.52
N GLN A 40 14.91 -38.90 20.33
CA GLN A 40 14.33 -39.35 19.06
C GLN A 40 14.54 -40.88 18.86
N GLU A 41 15.71 -41.40 19.21
CA GLU A 41 15.96 -42.85 19.19
C GLU A 41 15.07 -43.60 20.18
N GLN A 42 14.90 -43.05 21.39
CA GLN A 42 14.04 -43.68 22.41
C GLN A 42 12.56 -43.64 22.00
N MET A 43 12.09 -42.57 21.32
CA MET A 43 10.71 -42.46 20.82
C MET A 43 10.37 -43.59 19.83
N ARG A 44 11.32 -44.14 19.11
CA ARG A 44 11.08 -45.31 18.23
C ARG A 44 10.67 -46.56 19.02
N ARG A 45 11.11 -46.68 20.29
CA ARG A 45 10.81 -47.81 21.17
C ARG A 45 9.67 -47.53 22.14
N ASN A 46 9.59 -46.33 22.63
CA ASN A 46 8.59 -45.88 23.59
C ASN A 46 8.17 -44.42 23.25
N ASN A 47 7.06 -44.29 22.56
CA ASN A 47 6.53 -43.00 22.16
C ASN A 47 5.42 -42.50 23.13
N SER A 48 5.72 -42.49 24.43
CA SER A 48 4.78 -42.01 25.44
C SER A 48 4.57 -40.50 25.34
N PRO A 49 3.39 -39.98 25.76
CA PRO A 49 3.11 -38.53 25.75
C PRO A 49 4.14 -37.73 26.58
N ALA A 50 4.69 -38.30 27.63
CA ALA A 50 5.68 -37.65 28.48
C ALA A 50 7.03 -37.49 27.74
N ILE A 51 7.48 -38.51 26.99
CA ILE A 51 8.70 -38.41 26.19
C ILE A 51 8.53 -37.43 25.02
N ARG A 52 7.37 -37.41 24.35
CA ARG A 52 7.06 -36.41 23.32
C ARG A 52 7.11 -35.00 23.88
N ARG A 53 6.49 -34.74 25.02
CA ARG A 53 6.57 -33.42 25.67
C ARG A 53 8.00 -33.02 26.00
N MET A 54 8.82 -33.96 26.52
CA MET A 54 10.23 -33.70 26.77
C MET A 54 10.99 -33.35 25.48
N TYR A 55 10.75 -34.08 24.40
CA TYR A 55 11.34 -33.80 23.10
C TYR A 55 11.00 -32.38 22.60
N ASN A 56 9.73 -32.02 22.66
CA ASN A 56 9.28 -30.68 22.21
C ASN A 56 9.84 -29.56 23.09
N ASN A 57 10.01 -29.78 24.40
CA ASN A 57 10.65 -28.80 25.28
C ASN A 57 12.13 -28.65 24.94
N LEU A 58 12.85 -29.76 24.68
CA LEU A 58 14.23 -29.69 24.22
C LEU A 58 14.42 -28.97 22.90
N LEU A 59 13.49 -29.16 21.94
CA LEU A 59 13.48 -28.40 20.68
C LEU A 59 13.35 -26.91 20.94
N LEU A 60 12.45 -26.51 21.85
CA LEU A 60 12.24 -25.13 22.23
C LEU A 60 13.45 -24.50 22.91
N GLU A 61 14.05 -25.22 23.87
CA GLU A 61 15.28 -24.79 24.56
C GLU A 61 16.47 -24.71 23.60
N ALA A 62 16.60 -25.67 22.69
CA ALA A 62 17.63 -25.63 21.64
C ALA A 62 17.43 -24.44 20.68
N ALA A 63 16.18 -24.11 20.31
CA ALA A 63 15.88 -22.99 19.46
C ALA A 63 16.25 -21.64 20.14
N ARG A 64 16.04 -21.51 21.44
CA ARG A 64 16.42 -20.34 22.26
C ARG A 64 17.94 -20.22 22.47
N SER A 65 18.70 -21.25 22.18
CA SER A 65 20.15 -21.24 22.36
C SER A 65 20.82 -20.35 21.30
N GLU A 66 21.62 -19.37 21.72
CA GLU A 66 22.35 -18.45 20.82
C GLU A 66 23.33 -19.17 19.86
N LYS A 67 23.63 -20.43 20.12
CA LYS A 67 24.52 -21.26 19.29
C LYS A 67 23.85 -21.80 18.01
N GLN A 68 22.55 -21.67 17.89
CA GLN A 68 21.80 -22.13 16.72
C GLN A 68 21.85 -21.10 15.59
N ARG A 69 22.17 -21.54 14.38
CA ARG A 69 22.25 -20.68 13.19
C ARG A 69 20.88 -20.25 12.70
N ASP A 70 19.90 -21.15 12.75
CA ASP A 70 18.53 -20.91 12.32
C ASP A 70 17.54 -21.64 13.22
N PRO A 71 16.96 -20.97 14.20
CA PRO A 71 16.02 -21.58 15.13
C PRO A 71 14.65 -21.89 14.50
N TYR A 72 14.37 -21.44 13.28
CA TYR A 72 13.06 -21.58 12.63
C TYR A 72 12.57 -23.03 12.58
N VAL A 73 13.43 -23.94 12.13
CA VAL A 73 13.10 -25.37 12.04
C VAL A 73 12.82 -25.98 13.41
N LEU A 74 13.61 -25.62 14.42
CA LEU A 74 13.43 -26.15 15.78
C LEU A 74 12.17 -25.65 16.44
N TYR A 75 11.87 -24.35 16.30
CA TYR A 75 10.61 -23.77 16.75
C TYR A 75 9.42 -24.41 16.03
N GLY A 76 9.49 -24.60 14.69
CA GLY A 76 8.45 -25.25 13.90
C GLY A 76 8.17 -26.68 14.40
N MET A 77 9.21 -27.49 14.53
CA MET A 77 9.06 -28.87 15.06
C MET A 77 8.46 -28.90 16.47
N ALA A 78 8.88 -28.02 17.37
CA ALA A 78 8.33 -27.92 18.71
C ALA A 78 6.84 -27.56 18.68
N TYR A 79 6.47 -26.55 17.87
CA TYR A 79 5.10 -26.04 17.74
C TYR A 79 4.16 -27.09 17.14
N GLU A 80 4.56 -27.74 16.03
CA GLU A 80 3.83 -28.83 15.39
C GLU A 80 3.72 -30.05 16.30
N GLY A 81 4.76 -30.34 17.09
CA GLY A 81 4.77 -31.37 18.08
C GLY A 81 3.81 -31.16 19.26
N GLY A 82 3.17 -30.01 19.34
CA GLY A 82 2.16 -29.65 20.32
C GLY A 82 2.61 -28.71 21.43
N ASN A 83 3.85 -28.21 21.40
CA ASN A 83 4.29 -27.16 22.30
C ASN A 83 3.86 -25.78 21.73
N LYS A 84 2.67 -25.31 22.11
CA LYS A 84 2.05 -24.05 21.61
C LYS A 84 2.60 -22.82 22.36
N ASP A 85 3.92 -22.71 22.43
CA ASP A 85 4.62 -21.59 23.04
C ASP A 85 4.38 -20.28 22.24
N LYS A 86 4.12 -19.18 22.97
CA LYS A 86 3.81 -17.88 22.36
C LYS A 86 5.01 -17.27 21.66
N GLU A 87 6.18 -17.31 22.28
CA GLU A 87 7.43 -16.79 21.72
C GLU A 87 7.80 -17.53 20.43
N ALA A 88 7.65 -18.87 20.44
CA ALA A 88 7.85 -19.69 19.26
C ALA A 88 6.88 -19.28 18.12
N LEU A 89 5.59 -19.09 18.43
CA LEU A 89 4.61 -18.67 17.44
C LEU A 89 4.93 -17.29 16.87
N ASP A 90 5.29 -16.33 17.72
CA ASP A 90 5.64 -14.97 17.29
C ASP A 90 6.89 -14.97 16.41
N TYR A 91 7.89 -15.76 16.76
CA TYR A 91 9.10 -15.93 15.96
C TYR A 91 8.79 -16.56 14.59
N LEU A 92 8.02 -17.65 14.58
CA LEU A 92 7.64 -18.38 13.37
C LEU A 92 6.81 -17.51 12.43
N LEU A 93 5.83 -16.79 12.97
CA LEU A 93 5.01 -15.88 12.22
C LEU A 93 5.83 -14.74 11.60
N ASN A 94 6.66 -14.06 12.41
CA ASN A 94 7.50 -12.97 11.92
C ASN A 94 8.47 -13.45 10.84
N THR A 95 9.12 -14.57 11.08
CA THR A 95 10.14 -15.11 10.17
C THR A 95 9.53 -15.62 8.88
N SER A 96 8.38 -16.30 8.92
CA SER A 96 7.71 -16.80 7.71
C SER A 96 7.22 -15.65 6.82
N VAL A 97 6.65 -14.60 7.41
CA VAL A 97 6.24 -13.40 6.65
C VAL A 97 7.45 -12.70 6.04
N THR A 98 8.52 -12.48 6.81
CA THR A 98 9.73 -11.78 6.34
C THR A 98 10.46 -12.54 5.24
N ARG A 99 10.51 -13.89 5.34
CA ARG A 99 11.19 -14.74 4.35
C ARG A 99 10.30 -15.13 3.17
N GLY A 100 9.03 -14.76 3.17
CA GLY A 100 8.09 -15.10 2.11
C GLY A 100 7.68 -16.58 2.09
N TYR A 101 7.74 -17.26 3.25
CA TYR A 101 7.25 -18.64 3.39
C TYR A 101 5.72 -18.61 3.50
N THR A 102 5.07 -18.48 2.37
CA THR A 102 3.64 -18.15 2.28
C THR A 102 2.72 -19.13 3.01
N ASP A 103 2.91 -20.43 2.79
CA ASP A 103 2.05 -21.46 3.39
C ASP A 103 2.22 -21.50 4.92
N ASP A 104 3.47 -21.42 5.39
CA ASP A 104 3.80 -21.34 6.82
C ASP A 104 3.21 -20.06 7.44
N ALA A 105 3.38 -18.91 6.76
CA ALA A 105 2.86 -17.65 7.23
C ALA A 105 1.33 -17.69 7.38
N LEU A 106 0.59 -18.22 6.39
CA LEU A 106 -0.85 -18.41 6.47
C LEU A 106 -1.26 -19.37 7.60
N PHE A 107 -0.47 -20.41 7.82
CA PHE A 107 -0.69 -21.33 8.94
C PHE A 107 -0.51 -20.62 10.28
N TYR A 108 0.64 -19.92 10.48
CA TYR A 108 0.92 -19.24 11.75
C TYR A 108 0.02 -18.03 12.00
N ILE A 109 -0.44 -17.32 10.98
CA ILE A 109 -1.48 -16.29 11.12
C ILE A 109 -2.76 -16.89 11.70
N ARG A 110 -3.22 -18.04 11.18
CA ARG A 110 -4.41 -18.73 11.71
C ARG A 110 -4.23 -19.19 13.15
N GLU A 111 -3.07 -19.72 13.48
CA GLU A 111 -2.75 -20.13 14.85
C GLU A 111 -2.67 -18.91 15.79
N ALA A 112 -2.03 -17.83 15.35
CA ALA A 112 -1.96 -16.59 16.12
C ALA A 112 -3.35 -15.98 16.38
N LYS A 113 -4.24 -15.98 15.38
CA LYS A 113 -5.63 -15.55 15.57
C LYS A 113 -6.40 -16.38 16.60
N LYS A 114 -6.13 -17.69 16.68
CA LYS A 114 -6.72 -18.55 17.73
C LYS A 114 -6.20 -18.21 19.12
N GLN A 115 -4.92 -17.82 19.22
CA GLN A 115 -4.27 -17.59 20.51
C GLN A 115 -4.44 -16.16 21.02
N TYR A 116 -4.40 -15.15 20.15
CA TYR A 116 -4.45 -13.72 20.49
C TYR A 116 -5.79 -13.05 20.15
N GLY A 117 -6.64 -13.72 19.36
CA GLY A 117 -7.90 -13.18 18.86
C GLY A 117 -7.82 -12.65 17.42
N ASN A 118 -8.99 -12.55 16.79
CA ASN A 118 -9.13 -12.13 15.40
C ASN A 118 -8.98 -10.61 15.20
N THR A 119 -8.81 -9.87 16.27
CA THR A 119 -8.78 -8.40 16.30
C THR A 119 -7.41 -7.84 16.67
N ASP A 120 -6.40 -8.70 16.86
CA ASP A 120 -5.05 -8.24 17.14
C ASP A 120 -4.49 -7.45 15.95
N LYS A 121 -4.10 -6.20 16.21
CA LYS A 121 -3.60 -5.26 15.21
C LYS A 121 -2.37 -5.80 14.49
N GLY A 122 -1.41 -6.35 15.24
CA GLY A 122 -0.15 -6.84 14.67
C GLY A 122 -0.36 -8.03 13.75
N ILE A 123 -1.27 -8.94 14.11
CA ILE A 123 -1.62 -10.12 13.28
C ILE A 123 -2.34 -9.69 12.01
N LEU A 124 -3.34 -8.80 12.12
CA LEU A 124 -4.06 -8.29 10.96
C LEU A 124 -3.15 -7.52 10.01
N TYR A 125 -2.19 -6.77 10.53
CA TYR A 125 -1.21 -6.06 9.71
C TYR A 125 -0.27 -7.03 8.96
N LYS A 126 0.18 -8.11 9.63
CA LYS A 126 0.98 -9.17 8.99
C LYS A 126 0.19 -9.92 7.91
N GLU A 127 -1.10 -10.18 8.15
CA GLU A 127 -2.00 -10.77 7.16
C GLU A 127 -2.13 -9.88 5.91
N TYR A 128 -2.33 -8.59 6.10
CA TYR A 128 -2.35 -7.61 5.01
C TYR A 128 -1.04 -7.60 4.22
N MET A 129 0.11 -7.54 4.93
CA MET A 129 1.43 -7.55 4.29
C MET A 129 1.68 -8.83 3.50
N LEU A 130 1.26 -9.98 4.02
CA LEU A 130 1.39 -11.26 3.34
C LEU A 130 0.57 -11.29 2.05
N TYR A 131 -0.70 -10.87 2.08
CA TYR A 131 -1.53 -10.82 0.87
C TYR A 131 -0.97 -9.84 -0.18
N ARG A 132 -0.36 -8.74 0.25
CA ARG A 132 0.36 -7.84 -0.67
C ARG A 132 1.56 -8.53 -1.34
N GLN A 133 2.36 -9.28 -0.59
CA GLN A 133 3.49 -10.04 -1.14
C GLN A 133 3.04 -11.11 -2.14
N MET A 134 1.87 -11.70 -1.92
CA MET A 134 1.25 -12.68 -2.81
C MET A 134 0.61 -12.07 -4.05
N ASN A 135 0.52 -10.74 -4.15
CA ASN A 135 -0.25 -10.01 -5.15
C ASN A 135 -1.76 -10.34 -5.14
N GLU A 136 -2.28 -10.73 -3.98
CA GLU A 136 -3.70 -11.01 -3.75
C GLU A 136 -4.41 -9.70 -3.35
N ASP A 137 -4.62 -8.82 -4.32
CA ASP A 137 -5.09 -7.44 -4.11
C ASP A 137 -6.43 -7.39 -3.35
N ASP A 138 -7.39 -8.27 -3.65
CA ASP A 138 -8.70 -8.29 -2.98
C ASP A 138 -8.61 -8.75 -1.52
N LEU A 139 -7.76 -9.74 -1.23
CA LEU A 139 -7.51 -10.20 0.13
C LEU A 139 -6.74 -9.16 0.94
N ALA A 140 -5.74 -8.54 0.33
CA ALA A 140 -5.00 -7.43 0.94
C ALA A 140 -5.92 -6.25 1.29
N TYR A 141 -6.80 -5.86 0.36
CA TYR A 141 -7.81 -4.82 0.62
C TYR A 141 -8.75 -5.21 1.78
N SER A 142 -9.26 -6.44 1.79
CA SER A 142 -10.16 -6.91 2.85
C SER A 142 -9.50 -6.92 4.22
N ALA A 143 -8.22 -7.33 4.32
CA ALA A 143 -7.47 -7.33 5.56
C ALA A 143 -7.19 -5.90 6.04
N LEU A 144 -6.74 -5.02 5.14
CA LEU A 144 -6.47 -3.63 5.46
C LEU A 144 -7.75 -2.86 5.82
N LYS A 145 -8.87 -3.16 5.14
CA LYS A 145 -10.17 -2.54 5.49
C LYS A 145 -10.58 -2.87 6.92
N LYS A 146 -10.40 -4.11 7.38
CA LYS A 146 -10.66 -4.47 8.79
C LYS A 146 -9.78 -3.66 9.74
N LEU A 147 -8.50 -3.51 9.43
CA LEU A 147 -7.58 -2.66 10.22
C LEU A 147 -8.05 -1.22 10.25
N TYR A 148 -8.39 -0.65 9.12
CA TYR A 148 -8.84 0.73 9.00
C TYR A 148 -10.15 0.98 9.75
N ASP A 149 -11.13 0.06 9.64
CA ASP A 149 -12.41 0.16 10.36
C ASP A 149 -12.23 0.09 11.89
N MET A 150 -11.18 -0.59 12.38
CA MET A 150 -10.89 -0.74 13.81
C MET A 150 -9.94 0.35 14.34
N TYR A 151 -9.06 0.87 13.52
CA TYR A 151 -8.01 1.84 13.88
C TYR A 151 -7.98 3.01 12.90
N PRO A 152 -9.08 3.78 12.75
CA PRO A 152 -9.19 4.83 11.72
C PRO A 152 -8.24 6.01 11.94
N ASP A 153 -7.79 6.22 13.17
CA ASP A 153 -6.86 7.29 13.54
C ASP A 153 -5.38 6.86 13.46
N ASP A 154 -5.13 5.62 13.08
CA ASP A 154 -3.76 5.14 12.90
C ASP A 154 -3.20 5.62 11.57
N TYR A 155 -2.13 6.42 11.64
CA TYR A 155 -1.53 7.07 10.48
C TYR A 155 -1.05 6.05 9.44
N ASP A 156 -0.31 5.01 9.85
CA ASP A 156 0.27 4.03 8.93
C ASP A 156 -0.81 3.19 8.23
N ILE A 157 -1.85 2.80 8.96
CA ILE A 157 -2.99 2.06 8.42
C ILE A 157 -3.76 2.92 7.42
N THR A 158 -3.97 4.18 7.77
CA THR A 158 -4.71 5.11 6.91
C THR A 158 -3.91 5.44 5.65
N LEU A 159 -2.61 5.67 5.77
CA LEU A 159 -1.73 5.88 4.61
C LEU A 159 -1.68 4.65 3.70
N ALA A 160 -1.62 3.45 4.27
CA ALA A 160 -1.69 2.21 3.49
C ALA A 160 -3.02 2.06 2.75
N MET A 161 -4.14 2.43 3.39
CA MET A 161 -5.47 2.42 2.77
C MET A 161 -5.55 3.41 1.59
N TYR A 162 -5.01 4.62 1.76
CA TYR A 162 -4.93 5.60 0.69
C TYR A 162 -4.09 5.11 -0.49
N SER A 163 -2.94 4.53 -0.21
CA SER A 163 -2.07 3.96 -1.24
C SER A 163 -2.78 2.89 -2.08
N LEU A 164 -3.58 2.01 -1.45
CA LEU A 164 -4.37 1.02 -2.17
C LEU A 164 -5.47 1.65 -3.02
N HIS A 165 -6.20 2.63 -2.49
CA HIS A 165 -7.21 3.34 -3.25
C HIS A 165 -6.60 4.07 -4.45
N MET A 166 -5.48 4.78 -4.26
CA MET A 166 -4.79 5.49 -5.34
C MET A 166 -4.28 4.54 -6.42
N LYS A 167 -3.62 3.44 -6.05
CA LYS A 167 -3.17 2.41 -7.00
C LYS A 167 -4.32 1.82 -7.82
N LYS A 168 -5.46 1.56 -7.17
CA LYS A 168 -6.65 1.04 -7.85
C LYS A 168 -7.26 2.08 -8.79
N ALA A 169 -7.32 3.34 -8.36
CA ALA A 169 -7.78 4.43 -9.20
C ALA A 169 -6.90 4.61 -10.44
N GLU A 170 -5.59 4.62 -10.29
CA GLU A 170 -4.64 4.74 -11.40
C GLU A 170 -4.84 3.64 -12.43
N ARG A 171 -4.93 2.40 -12.00
CA ARG A 171 -5.20 1.27 -12.90
C ARG A 171 -6.53 1.40 -13.66
N LEU A 172 -7.58 1.86 -12.97
CA LEU A 172 -8.88 2.09 -13.59
C LEU A 172 -8.82 3.26 -14.59
N MET A 173 -8.09 4.33 -14.27
CA MET A 173 -7.88 5.48 -15.17
C MET A 173 -7.09 5.09 -16.42
N GLU A 174 -6.05 4.25 -16.29
CA GLU A 174 -5.29 3.70 -17.42
C GLU A 174 -6.18 2.89 -18.38
N LEU A 175 -7.19 2.22 -17.84
CA LEU A 175 -8.20 1.48 -18.63
C LEU A 175 -9.34 2.38 -19.15
N GLY A 176 -9.31 3.68 -18.87
CA GLY A 176 -10.38 4.63 -19.25
C GLY A 176 -11.64 4.52 -18.41
N LEU A 177 -11.64 3.75 -17.31
CA LEU A 177 -12.77 3.51 -16.43
C LEU A 177 -12.90 4.60 -15.35
N TYR A 178 -13.01 5.86 -15.78
CA TYR A 178 -13.00 7.04 -14.91
C TYR A 178 -14.14 7.07 -13.89
N SER A 179 -15.32 6.56 -14.26
CA SER A 179 -16.47 6.48 -13.34
C SER A 179 -16.23 5.52 -12.18
N GLU A 180 -15.47 4.46 -12.40
CA GLU A 180 -15.10 3.48 -11.38
C GLU A 180 -13.90 3.96 -10.56
N ALA A 181 -12.98 4.70 -11.17
CA ALA A 181 -11.82 5.30 -10.50
C ALA A 181 -12.22 6.40 -9.50
N LEU A 182 -13.21 7.22 -9.85
CA LEU A 182 -13.59 8.42 -9.10
C LEU A 182 -13.90 8.17 -7.61
N PRO A 183 -14.68 7.15 -7.20
CA PRO A 183 -14.93 6.88 -5.79
C PRO A 183 -13.65 6.62 -4.98
N HIS A 184 -12.65 5.97 -5.58
CA HIS A 184 -11.37 5.70 -4.95
C HIS A 184 -10.55 6.96 -4.74
N VAL A 185 -10.53 7.83 -5.73
CA VAL A 185 -9.82 9.12 -5.65
C VAL A 185 -10.47 10.03 -4.62
N LEU A 186 -11.81 10.12 -4.62
CA LEU A 186 -12.57 10.95 -3.66
C LEU A 186 -12.42 10.43 -2.22
N PHE A 187 -12.28 9.11 -2.05
CA PHE A 187 -11.98 8.56 -0.72
C PHE A 187 -10.72 9.16 -0.11
N VAL A 188 -9.69 9.40 -0.93
CA VAL A 188 -8.41 9.96 -0.48
C VAL A 188 -8.49 11.49 -0.37
N SER A 189 -8.99 12.17 -1.41
CA SER A 189 -8.98 13.64 -1.49
C SER A 189 -9.80 14.33 -0.40
N GLN A 190 -10.86 13.70 0.09
CA GLN A 190 -11.75 14.27 1.12
C GLN A 190 -11.24 14.10 2.56
N ARG A 191 -10.08 13.45 2.77
CA ARG A 191 -9.49 13.20 4.08
C ARG A 191 -8.15 13.91 4.20
N HIS A 192 -8.03 14.79 5.19
CA HIS A 192 -6.82 15.61 5.41
C HIS A 192 -5.80 14.86 6.28
N ILE A 193 -4.91 14.09 5.65
CA ILE A 193 -3.78 13.46 6.36
C ILE A 193 -2.45 14.05 5.92
N ASP A 194 -2.28 14.26 4.62
CA ASP A 194 -1.07 14.78 4.04
C ASP A 194 -1.42 15.62 2.82
N ASN A 195 -0.91 16.87 2.78
CA ASN A 195 -1.24 17.80 1.70
C ASN A 195 -0.79 17.30 0.32
N GLU A 196 0.36 16.65 0.24
CA GLU A 196 0.89 16.13 -1.03
C GLU A 196 0.02 15.00 -1.56
N VAL A 197 -0.34 14.03 -0.70
CA VAL A 197 -1.22 12.90 -1.06
C VAL A 197 -2.61 13.41 -1.45
N ASN A 198 -3.16 14.36 -0.70
CA ASN A 198 -4.46 14.96 -0.99
C ASN A 198 -4.44 15.77 -2.29
N GLY A 199 -3.37 16.53 -2.54
CA GLY A 199 -3.20 17.29 -3.77
C GLY A 199 -3.20 16.38 -5.01
N ALA A 200 -2.41 15.31 -4.98
CA ALA A 200 -2.39 14.31 -6.05
C ALA A 200 -3.75 13.62 -6.26
N ALA A 201 -4.49 13.36 -5.19
CA ALA A 201 -5.83 12.79 -5.28
C ALA A 201 -6.83 13.77 -5.91
N TRP A 202 -6.81 15.05 -5.51
CA TRP A 202 -7.67 16.08 -6.12
C TRP A 202 -7.37 16.27 -7.61
N GLU A 203 -6.11 16.24 -8.02
CA GLU A 203 -5.74 16.29 -9.45
C GLU A 203 -6.29 15.12 -10.26
N LYS A 204 -6.24 13.90 -9.68
CA LYS A 204 -6.83 12.72 -10.32
C LYS A 204 -8.35 12.81 -10.38
N ALA A 205 -9.02 13.36 -9.35
CA ALA A 205 -10.45 13.61 -9.37
C ALA A 205 -10.84 14.60 -10.49
N LEU A 206 -10.08 15.69 -10.61
CA LEU A 206 -10.24 16.67 -11.70
C LEU A 206 -10.11 15.99 -13.07
N SER A 207 -9.07 15.16 -13.25
CA SER A 207 -8.87 14.39 -14.47
C SER A 207 -10.03 13.44 -14.78
N CYS A 208 -10.56 12.73 -13.78
CA CYS A 208 -11.73 11.88 -13.92
C CYS A 208 -12.95 12.67 -14.40
N TYR A 209 -13.25 13.81 -13.77
CA TYR A 209 -14.39 14.66 -14.15
C TYR A 209 -14.25 15.20 -15.59
N ILE A 210 -13.07 15.67 -15.98
CA ILE A 210 -12.79 16.14 -17.35
C ILE A 210 -13.03 15.02 -18.37
N ASN A 211 -12.48 13.83 -18.14
CA ASN A 211 -12.63 12.70 -19.07
C ASN A 211 -14.07 12.18 -19.16
N MET A 212 -14.84 12.28 -18.07
CA MET A 212 -16.27 12.00 -18.07
C MET A 212 -17.13 13.16 -18.64
N LYS A 213 -16.52 14.27 -19.07
CA LYS A 213 -17.19 15.50 -19.55
C LYS A 213 -18.12 16.14 -18.49
N ARG A 214 -17.83 15.91 -17.22
CA ARG A 214 -18.52 16.49 -16.07
C ARG A 214 -17.85 17.82 -15.70
N TYR A 215 -17.95 18.78 -16.58
CA TYR A 215 -17.16 20.02 -16.52
C TYR A 215 -17.51 20.93 -15.35
N ASN A 216 -18.77 20.94 -14.89
CA ASN A 216 -19.17 21.72 -13.72
C ASN A 216 -18.49 21.19 -12.45
N GLU A 217 -18.45 19.86 -12.29
CA GLU A 217 -17.75 19.22 -11.18
C GLU A 217 -16.23 19.35 -11.31
N ALA A 218 -15.72 19.36 -12.53
CA ALA A 218 -14.32 19.65 -12.79
C ALA A 218 -13.93 21.06 -12.33
N LEU A 219 -14.75 22.08 -12.65
CA LEU A 219 -14.53 23.46 -12.18
C LEU A 219 -14.59 23.56 -10.65
N ALA A 220 -15.60 22.95 -10.01
CA ALA A 220 -15.71 22.93 -8.55
C ALA A 220 -14.52 22.24 -7.87
N THR A 221 -14.01 21.16 -8.49
CA THR A 221 -12.81 20.48 -8.02
C THR A 221 -11.58 21.37 -8.15
N LEU A 222 -11.45 22.08 -9.26
CA LEU A 222 -10.36 23.01 -9.49
C LEU A 222 -10.41 24.18 -8.50
N ASP A 223 -11.61 24.69 -8.16
CA ASP A 223 -11.78 25.71 -7.12
C ASP A 223 -11.29 25.19 -5.75
N THR A 224 -11.58 23.93 -5.45
CA THR A 224 -11.09 23.28 -4.22
C THR A 224 -9.56 23.18 -4.22
N ILE A 225 -8.96 22.77 -5.34
CA ILE A 225 -7.50 22.67 -5.49
C ILE A 225 -6.86 24.05 -5.25
N THR A 226 -7.32 25.08 -5.93
CA THR A 226 -6.74 26.43 -5.84
C THR A 226 -6.94 27.07 -4.47
N LEU A 227 -7.99 26.70 -3.75
CA LEU A 227 -8.23 27.14 -2.38
C LEU A 227 -7.24 26.52 -1.38
N HIS A 228 -6.98 25.22 -1.51
CA HIS A 228 -6.12 24.48 -0.59
C HIS A 228 -4.64 24.53 -0.98
N PHE A 229 -4.36 24.73 -2.24
CA PHE A 229 -3.02 24.80 -2.83
C PHE A 229 -2.89 26.09 -3.64
N PRO A 230 -2.65 27.25 -2.98
CA PRO A 230 -2.58 28.56 -3.66
C PRO A 230 -1.51 28.64 -4.75
N ASP A 231 -0.40 27.88 -4.57
CA ASP A 231 0.71 27.84 -5.51
C ASP A 231 0.49 26.85 -6.68
N TYR A 232 -0.76 26.47 -6.93
CA TYR A 232 -1.09 25.55 -8.03
C TYR A 232 -0.99 26.24 -9.39
N GLU A 233 0.17 26.18 -10.00
CA GLU A 233 0.56 26.91 -11.22
C GLU A 233 -0.34 26.62 -12.43
N ASN A 234 -0.85 25.39 -12.55
CA ASN A 234 -1.68 24.98 -13.70
C ASN A 234 -3.17 25.35 -13.59
N GLY A 235 -3.57 26.05 -12.55
CA GLY A 235 -4.98 26.35 -12.27
C GLY A 235 -5.67 27.10 -13.42
N THR A 236 -5.05 28.18 -13.90
CA THR A 236 -5.57 29.01 -15.01
C THR A 236 -5.66 28.23 -16.31
N LEU A 237 -4.60 27.46 -16.67
CA LEU A 237 -4.56 26.67 -17.89
C LEU A 237 -5.67 25.60 -17.91
N LYS A 238 -5.85 24.89 -16.80
CA LYS A 238 -6.90 23.87 -16.67
C LYS A 238 -8.30 24.48 -16.69
N ARG A 239 -8.50 25.64 -16.06
CA ARG A 239 -9.78 26.36 -16.08
C ARG A 239 -10.14 26.80 -17.49
N ALA A 240 -9.21 27.40 -18.22
CA ALA A 240 -9.41 27.82 -19.60
C ALA A 240 -9.75 26.61 -20.49
N PHE A 241 -9.02 25.51 -20.34
CA PHE A 241 -9.33 24.26 -21.04
C PHE A 241 -10.76 23.76 -20.77
N ILE A 242 -11.18 23.74 -19.51
CA ILE A 242 -12.53 23.28 -19.13
C ILE A 242 -13.60 24.20 -19.71
N LEU A 243 -13.40 25.52 -19.63
CA LEU A 243 -14.32 26.51 -20.20
C LEU A 243 -14.49 26.34 -21.72
N ASP A 244 -13.38 26.08 -22.43
CA ASP A 244 -13.44 25.80 -23.87
C ASP A 244 -14.29 24.56 -24.18
N LYS A 245 -14.08 23.47 -23.39
CA LYS A 245 -14.88 22.24 -23.52
C LYS A 245 -16.36 22.40 -23.18
N MET A 246 -16.73 23.50 -22.51
CA MET A 246 -18.10 23.91 -22.22
C MET A 246 -18.66 24.86 -23.30
N ASP A 247 -17.99 25.03 -24.44
CA ASP A 247 -18.29 26.02 -25.50
C ASP A 247 -18.26 27.49 -25.00
N LYS A 248 -17.52 27.75 -23.92
CA LYS A 248 -17.29 29.07 -23.33
C LYS A 248 -15.92 29.63 -23.70
N THR A 249 -15.55 29.49 -24.98
CA THR A 249 -14.23 29.87 -25.48
C THR A 249 -13.90 31.34 -25.24
N GLU A 250 -14.90 32.25 -25.37
CA GLU A 250 -14.70 33.68 -25.08
C GLU A 250 -14.29 33.93 -23.61
N GLU A 251 -14.94 33.23 -22.64
CA GLU A 251 -14.58 33.33 -21.23
C GLU A 251 -13.14 32.77 -20.97
N ALA A 252 -12.78 31.71 -21.66
CA ALA A 252 -11.42 31.11 -21.56
C ALA A 252 -10.35 32.07 -22.10
N LEU A 253 -10.60 32.73 -23.25
CA LEU A 253 -9.69 33.71 -23.82
C LEU A 253 -9.53 34.95 -22.92
N GLN A 254 -10.60 35.45 -22.31
CA GLN A 254 -10.54 36.55 -21.35
C GLN A 254 -9.73 36.14 -20.08
N LEU A 255 -9.87 34.91 -19.64
CA LEU A 255 -9.08 34.38 -18.51
C LEU A 255 -7.58 34.39 -18.81
N TYR A 256 -7.16 33.96 -20.00
CA TYR A 256 -5.78 34.08 -20.44
C TYR A 256 -5.28 35.51 -20.49
N LEU A 257 -6.05 36.42 -21.06
CA LEU A 257 -5.66 37.85 -21.14
C LEU A 257 -5.42 38.42 -19.74
N SER A 258 -6.33 38.15 -18.80
CA SER A 258 -6.17 38.61 -17.42
C SER A 258 -4.94 37.99 -16.75
N ALA A 259 -4.64 36.72 -17.02
CA ALA A 259 -3.44 36.05 -16.49
C ALA A 259 -2.15 36.61 -17.09
N ILE A 260 -2.13 36.91 -18.38
CA ILE A 260 -0.99 37.53 -19.07
C ILE A 260 -0.67 38.93 -18.48
N GLU A 261 -1.67 39.69 -18.09
CA GLU A 261 -1.50 41.02 -17.48
C GLU A 261 -0.96 40.97 -16.04
N GLN A 262 -1.26 39.90 -15.33
CA GLN A 262 -0.94 39.76 -13.89
C GLN A 262 0.30 38.92 -13.61
N SER A 263 0.80 38.17 -14.61
CA SER A 263 1.93 37.24 -14.43
C SER A 263 3.29 37.91 -14.62
N ASP A 264 4.32 37.30 -14.04
CA ASP A 264 5.73 37.59 -14.35
C ASP A 264 6.10 37.15 -15.77
N GLU A 265 7.33 37.48 -16.18
CA GLU A 265 7.80 37.24 -17.55
C GLU A 265 7.85 35.75 -17.92
N ASP A 266 8.20 34.90 -16.97
CA ASP A 266 8.32 33.44 -17.17
C ASP A 266 6.96 32.79 -17.39
N MET A 267 5.97 33.07 -16.53
CA MET A 267 4.62 32.53 -16.63
C MET A 267 3.83 33.16 -17.78
N ARG A 268 4.12 34.40 -18.13
CA ARG A 268 3.47 35.12 -19.24
C ARG A 268 3.62 34.37 -20.56
N ILE A 269 4.78 33.80 -20.83
CA ILE A 269 5.03 33.02 -22.06
C ILE A 269 4.09 31.84 -22.17
N PHE A 270 3.87 31.10 -21.07
CA PHE A 270 2.95 29.94 -21.06
C PHE A 270 1.50 30.36 -21.33
N TYR A 271 1.07 31.51 -20.74
CA TYR A 271 -0.29 32.00 -20.97
C TYR A 271 -0.48 32.54 -22.38
N VAL A 272 0.52 33.17 -22.99
CA VAL A 272 0.49 33.61 -24.38
C VAL A 272 0.37 32.42 -25.33
N ILE A 273 1.14 31.34 -25.09
CA ILE A 273 1.03 30.11 -25.88
C ILE A 273 -0.36 29.49 -25.75
N GLY A 274 -0.88 29.36 -24.53
CA GLY A 274 -2.23 28.81 -24.28
C GLY A 274 -3.34 29.67 -24.92
N TYR A 275 -3.18 30.99 -24.87
CA TYR A 275 -4.09 31.92 -25.55
C TYR A 275 -4.07 31.70 -27.07
N GLU A 276 -2.89 31.62 -27.68
CA GLU A 276 -2.71 31.40 -29.13
C GLU A 276 -3.32 30.08 -29.58
N GLU A 277 -3.06 28.97 -28.87
CA GLU A 277 -3.63 27.65 -29.17
C GLU A 277 -5.16 27.65 -29.16
N LEU A 278 -5.78 28.49 -28.34
CA LEU A 278 -7.22 28.59 -28.24
C LEU A 278 -7.81 29.64 -29.22
N ALA A 279 -7.14 30.78 -29.40
CA ALA A 279 -7.59 31.87 -30.23
C ALA A 279 -7.61 31.50 -31.73
N ILE A 280 -6.60 30.78 -32.23
CA ILE A 280 -6.52 30.42 -33.63
C ILE A 280 -7.73 29.61 -34.13
N PRO A 281 -8.12 28.48 -33.50
CA PRO A 281 -9.31 27.74 -33.89
C PRO A 281 -10.59 28.54 -33.66
N TYR A 282 -10.65 29.40 -32.63
CA TYR A 282 -11.81 30.27 -32.38
C TYR A 282 -11.99 31.29 -33.49
N ILE A 283 -10.93 31.99 -33.93
CA ILE A 283 -10.96 32.94 -35.05
C ILE A 283 -11.48 32.26 -36.31
N LYS A 284 -10.97 31.05 -36.64
CA LYS A 284 -11.46 30.28 -37.80
C LYS A 284 -12.94 29.95 -37.69
N LYS A 285 -13.40 29.49 -36.52
CA LYS A 285 -14.81 29.21 -36.23
C LYS A 285 -15.68 30.46 -36.40
N CYS A 286 -15.22 31.62 -35.97
CA CYS A 286 -15.92 32.91 -36.17
C CYS A 286 -16.00 33.31 -37.63
N MET A 287 -14.93 33.12 -38.40
CA MET A 287 -14.95 33.41 -39.83
C MET A 287 -15.91 32.49 -40.59
N GLU A 288 -15.91 31.21 -40.32
CA GLU A 288 -16.82 30.23 -40.92
C GLU A 288 -18.29 30.52 -40.56
N ALA A 289 -18.54 31.03 -39.37
CA ALA A 289 -19.88 31.47 -38.92
C ALA A 289 -20.30 32.86 -39.41
N GLY A 290 -19.44 33.55 -40.19
CA GLY A 290 -19.73 34.92 -40.68
C GLY A 290 -19.60 36.00 -39.60
N ALA A 291 -19.08 35.70 -38.43
CA ALA A 291 -18.84 36.62 -37.32
C ALA A 291 -17.54 37.42 -37.51
N THR A 292 -17.38 38.10 -38.66
CA THR A 292 -16.12 38.69 -39.14
C THR A 292 -15.54 39.70 -38.15
N GLN A 293 -16.38 40.54 -37.50
CA GLN A 293 -15.90 41.54 -36.56
C GLN A 293 -15.27 40.86 -35.32
N LYS A 294 -15.90 39.82 -34.77
CA LYS A 294 -15.33 39.07 -33.64
C LYS A 294 -13.99 38.42 -34.03
N ALA A 295 -13.91 37.80 -35.20
CA ALA A 295 -12.69 37.21 -35.72
C ALA A 295 -11.57 38.25 -35.86
N TYR A 296 -11.88 39.43 -36.38
CA TYR A 296 -10.91 40.52 -36.54
C TYR A 296 -10.41 41.03 -35.18
N ASP A 297 -11.32 41.30 -34.25
CA ASP A 297 -10.98 41.85 -32.93
C ASP A 297 -10.07 40.87 -32.19
N GLU A 298 -10.32 39.57 -32.29
CA GLU A 298 -9.49 38.53 -31.61
C GLU A 298 -8.14 38.34 -32.32
N ALA A 299 -8.08 38.41 -33.64
CA ALA A 299 -6.84 38.36 -34.40
C ALA A 299 -5.92 39.55 -34.06
N VAL A 300 -6.48 40.77 -33.90
CA VAL A 300 -5.71 41.95 -33.47
C VAL A 300 -5.09 41.77 -32.11
N LYS A 301 -5.82 41.18 -31.13
CA LYS A 301 -5.29 40.86 -29.82
C LYS A 301 -4.15 39.84 -29.90
N LEU A 302 -4.35 38.76 -30.66
CA LEU A 302 -3.34 37.70 -30.85
C LEU A 302 -2.03 38.27 -31.41
N VAL A 303 -2.12 39.09 -32.48
CA VAL A 303 -0.94 39.71 -33.11
C VAL A 303 -0.25 40.68 -32.14
N SER A 304 -1.01 41.39 -31.32
CA SER A 304 -0.43 42.29 -30.31
C SER A 304 0.34 41.57 -29.22
N LEU A 305 -0.05 40.35 -28.88
CA LEU A 305 0.60 39.49 -27.85
C LEU A 305 1.77 38.70 -28.43
N ASN A 306 1.61 38.18 -29.64
CA ASN A 306 2.62 37.42 -30.36
C ASN A 306 2.70 37.87 -31.82
N PRO A 307 3.56 38.89 -32.12
CA PRO A 307 3.71 39.42 -33.51
C PRO A 307 4.27 38.38 -34.50
N SER A 308 4.89 37.31 -34.03
CA SER A 308 5.42 36.22 -34.87
C SER A 308 4.42 35.06 -35.05
N SER A 309 3.20 35.19 -34.55
CA SER A 309 2.16 34.17 -34.77
C SER A 309 1.87 33.94 -36.25
N ASP A 310 1.77 32.67 -36.66
CA ASP A 310 1.47 32.29 -38.07
C ASP A 310 0.22 32.93 -38.66
N LEU A 311 -0.71 33.35 -37.82
CA LEU A 311 -1.91 34.08 -38.22
C LEU A 311 -1.67 35.58 -38.51
N GLY A 312 -0.61 36.14 -37.90
CA GLY A 312 -0.21 37.54 -38.15
C GLY A 312 0.50 37.74 -39.48
N LEU A 313 0.95 36.65 -40.10
CA LEU A 313 1.69 36.66 -41.36
C LEU A 313 0.81 36.31 -42.59
N ARG A 314 -0.45 35.96 -42.42
CA ARG A 314 -1.46 35.68 -43.47
C ARG A 314 -2.61 36.62 -43.44
#